data_a63d5e43ccb96a783665cab3e56b4d38
#
_entry.id   a63d5e43ccb96a783665cab3e56b4d38
#
_cell.length_a   1.000
_cell.length_b   1.000
_cell.length_c   1.000
_cell.angle_alpha   90.00
_cell.angle_beta   90.00
_cell.angle_gamma   90.00
#
_symmetry.space_group_name_H-M   'P 1'
#
loop_
_entity.id
_entity.type
_entity.pdbx_description
1 polymer ?
#
loop_
_entity_poly.entity_id
_entity_poly.type
_entity_poly.pdbx_seq_one_letter_code
_entity_poly.pdbx_strand_id
1 'polypeptide(L)'
;LTIPGEGSVSAMSWTDVTATNFYFDTKDYPGLVGVSFEANMRLANGNGYGYVRLFDVTNGIAVTGSENNTNSQSSVWTKSQEVYFWAGKNLIRVQAKSLTADTTVYSQGRLRIVTEN
;
A
#
# COMPACT_ATOMS: atom_id res chain seq x y z
N LEU A 1 -4.94 11.27 -2.88
CA LEU A 1 -4.02 11.45 -1.76
C LEU A 1 -2.71 10.72 -2.06
N THR A 2 -1.63 11.47 -2.12
CA THR A 2 -0.30 10.92 -2.35
C THR A 2 0.29 10.37 -1.06
N ILE A 3 0.82 9.15 -1.11
CA ILE A 3 1.49 8.54 0.02
C ILE A 3 2.98 8.86 -0.06
N PRO A 4 3.61 9.35 1.02
CA PRO A 4 5.04 9.66 1.00
C PRO A 4 5.91 8.41 0.98
N GLY A 5 7.18 8.60 0.62
CA GLY A 5 8.21 7.58 0.80
C GLY A 5 8.31 6.57 -0.32
N GLU A 6 9.39 5.81 -0.28
CA GLU A 6 9.70 4.72 -1.20
C GLU A 6 10.69 3.78 -0.53
N GLY A 7 10.85 2.58 -1.07
CA GLY A 7 11.83 1.65 -0.51
C GLY A 7 11.78 0.27 -1.16
N SER A 8 12.70 -0.57 -0.74
CA SER A 8 12.86 -1.92 -1.27
C SER A 8 12.88 -2.92 -0.11
N VAL A 9 12.26 -4.08 -0.32
CA VAL A 9 12.17 -5.13 0.69
C VAL A 9 12.44 -6.48 0.03
N SER A 10 13.35 -7.26 0.61
CA SER A 10 13.64 -8.63 0.16
C SER A 10 13.13 -9.69 1.14
N ALA A 11 12.67 -9.29 2.30
CA ALA A 11 12.14 -10.22 3.31
C ALA A 11 10.88 -10.91 2.81
N MET A 12 10.70 -12.17 3.22
CA MET A 12 9.53 -12.97 2.89
C MET A 12 8.38 -12.76 3.89
N SER A 13 8.56 -11.90 4.86
CA SER A 13 7.52 -11.45 5.79
C SER A 13 7.25 -9.97 5.60
N TRP A 14 6.03 -9.54 5.99
CA TRP A 14 5.66 -8.12 5.87
C TRP A 14 6.62 -7.24 6.65
N THR A 15 7.18 -6.25 5.96
CA THR A 15 8.21 -5.34 6.47
C THR A 15 7.81 -3.92 6.17
N ASP A 16 7.98 -3.02 7.13
CA ASP A 16 7.66 -1.60 6.94
C ASP A 16 8.55 -0.99 5.86
N VAL A 17 7.93 -0.24 4.96
CA VAL A 17 8.66 0.61 4.03
C VAL A 17 8.89 1.95 4.73
N THR A 18 10.16 2.34 4.83
CA THR A 18 10.57 3.52 5.58
C THR A 18 9.94 4.81 5.03
N ALA A 19 9.55 5.71 5.94
CA ALA A 19 9.07 7.06 5.61
C ALA A 19 7.75 7.08 4.81
N THR A 20 6.93 6.03 4.93
CA THR A 20 5.62 5.97 4.25
C THR A 20 4.45 6.32 5.17
N ASN A 21 4.71 6.80 6.38
CA ASN A 21 3.66 7.11 7.34
C ASN A 21 2.79 8.29 6.89
N PHE A 22 1.49 8.13 7.03
CA PHE A 22 0.53 9.23 6.82
C PHE A 22 -0.70 8.98 7.68
N TYR A 23 -1.40 10.06 8.03
CA TYR A 23 -2.67 9.96 8.75
C TYR A 23 -3.83 9.95 7.76
N PHE A 24 -4.82 9.12 8.05
CA PHE A 24 -6.03 9.06 7.25
C PHE A 24 -7.26 8.96 8.16
N ASP A 25 -8.26 9.81 7.88
CA ASP A 25 -9.54 9.83 8.58
C ASP A 25 -10.65 9.91 7.54
N THR A 26 -11.53 8.92 7.53
CA THR A 26 -12.66 8.89 6.58
C THR A 26 -13.60 10.07 6.75
N LYS A 27 -13.62 10.69 7.93
CA LYS A 27 -14.45 11.90 8.18
C LYS A 27 -14.00 13.11 7.37
N ASP A 28 -12.74 13.13 6.90
CA ASP A 28 -12.23 14.22 6.08
C ASP A 28 -12.80 14.19 4.65
N TYR A 29 -13.52 13.12 4.30
CA TYR A 29 -14.07 12.91 2.95
C TYR A 29 -15.58 12.66 3.03
N PRO A 30 -16.40 13.72 3.28
CA PRO A 30 -17.85 13.57 3.29
C PRO A 30 -18.36 12.99 1.99
N GLY A 31 -19.28 12.06 2.07
CA GLY A 31 -19.82 11.37 0.89
C GLY A 31 -18.91 10.30 0.32
N LEU A 32 -17.98 9.80 1.14
CA LEU A 32 -17.04 8.76 0.70
C LEU A 32 -17.79 7.53 0.18
N VAL A 33 -17.50 7.15 -1.07
CA VAL A 33 -18.08 5.99 -1.74
C VAL A 33 -17.09 4.82 -1.72
N GLY A 34 -15.81 5.10 -1.97
CA GLY A 34 -14.80 4.07 -1.99
C GLY A 34 -13.39 4.61 -2.03
N VAL A 35 -12.46 3.78 -1.58
CA VAL A 35 -11.03 4.07 -1.61
C VAL A 35 -10.33 2.85 -2.19
N SER A 36 -9.34 3.07 -3.06
CA SER A 36 -8.42 2.02 -3.49
C SER A 36 -6.99 2.48 -3.31
N PHE A 37 -6.09 1.52 -3.07
CA PHE A 37 -4.66 1.78 -2.95
C PHE A 37 -3.99 1.45 -4.27
N GLU A 38 -3.34 2.45 -4.86
CA GLU A 38 -2.56 2.28 -6.08
C GLU A 38 -1.08 2.40 -5.76
N ALA A 39 -0.30 1.44 -6.21
CA ALA A 39 1.13 1.38 -5.95
C ALA A 39 1.92 1.21 -7.24
N ASN A 40 2.93 2.05 -7.42
CA ASN A 40 3.91 1.87 -8.48
C ASN A 40 5.01 0.99 -7.93
N MET A 41 5.17 -0.20 -8.51
CA MET A 41 6.06 -1.21 -7.95
C MET A 41 6.63 -2.13 -9.03
N ARG A 42 7.69 -2.85 -8.68
CA ARG A 42 8.32 -3.86 -9.54
C ARG A 42 9.12 -4.86 -8.70
N LEU A 43 9.56 -5.93 -9.34
CA LEU A 43 10.63 -6.76 -8.82
C LEU A 43 11.96 -6.26 -9.38
N ALA A 44 12.97 -6.10 -8.55
CA ALA A 44 14.29 -5.68 -9.01
C ALA A 44 14.94 -6.80 -9.84
N ASN A 45 14.67 -8.04 -9.50
CA ASN A 45 15.24 -9.21 -10.15
C ASN A 45 14.37 -10.42 -9.84
N GLY A 46 14.67 -11.54 -10.48
CA GLY A 46 13.96 -12.80 -10.23
C GLY A 46 12.65 -12.91 -10.98
N ASN A 47 11.89 -13.93 -10.65
CA ASN A 47 10.62 -14.27 -11.31
C ASN A 47 9.51 -14.64 -10.33
N GLY A 48 9.68 -14.31 -9.06
CA GLY A 48 8.63 -14.48 -8.07
C GLY A 48 7.63 -13.32 -8.10
N TYR A 49 7.01 -13.07 -6.95
CA TYR A 49 6.05 -11.96 -6.76
C TYR A 49 6.53 -11.03 -5.66
N GLY A 50 6.26 -9.75 -5.85
CA GLY A 50 6.38 -8.75 -4.80
C GLY A 50 4.99 -8.32 -4.35
N TYR A 51 4.87 -7.98 -3.07
CA TYR A 51 3.59 -7.61 -2.43
C TYR A 51 3.76 -6.32 -1.65
N VAL A 52 2.76 -5.46 -1.72
CA VAL A 52 2.64 -4.29 -0.84
C VAL A 52 1.24 -4.23 -0.28
N ARG A 53 1.11 -3.64 0.91
CA ARG A 53 -0.18 -3.41 1.55
C ARG A 53 -0.11 -2.17 2.42
N LEU A 54 -1.27 -1.69 2.86
CA LEU A 54 -1.35 -0.68 3.90
C LEU A 54 -1.48 -1.37 5.26
N PHE A 55 -0.84 -0.79 6.26
CA PHE A 55 -0.92 -1.25 7.64
C PHE A 55 -1.39 -0.11 8.53
N ASP A 56 -2.40 -0.39 9.35
CA ASP A 56 -2.93 0.56 10.32
C ASP A 56 -2.12 0.42 11.61
N VAL A 57 -1.23 1.38 11.84
CA VAL A 57 -0.34 1.38 12.99
C VAL A 57 -1.12 1.65 14.28
N THR A 58 -2.09 2.55 14.22
CA THR A 58 -2.91 2.94 15.38
C THR A 58 -3.64 1.73 15.94
N ASN A 59 -4.20 0.90 15.09
CA ASN A 59 -5.00 -0.26 15.50
C ASN A 59 -4.23 -1.59 15.42
N GLY A 60 -3.01 -1.58 14.88
CA GLY A 60 -2.15 -2.75 14.84
C GLY A 60 -2.65 -3.85 13.89
N ILE A 61 -3.22 -3.48 12.76
CA ILE A 61 -3.82 -4.43 11.82
C ILE A 61 -3.59 -4.02 10.38
N ALA A 62 -3.45 -5.00 9.49
CA ALA A 62 -3.42 -4.75 8.06
C ALA A 62 -4.77 -4.15 7.61
N VAL A 63 -4.71 -3.19 6.69
CA VAL A 63 -5.92 -2.56 6.15
C VAL A 63 -6.55 -3.49 5.13
N THR A 64 -7.80 -3.88 5.37
CA THR A 64 -8.53 -4.83 4.53
C THR A 64 -8.64 -4.35 3.09
N GLY A 65 -8.32 -5.22 2.15
CA GLY A 65 -8.43 -4.93 0.71
C GLY A 65 -7.24 -4.20 0.11
N SER A 66 -6.23 -3.84 0.90
CA SER A 66 -5.14 -2.99 0.43
C SER A 66 -3.99 -3.71 -0.27
N GLU A 67 -3.99 -5.03 -0.32
CA GLU A 67 -2.86 -5.77 -0.89
C GLU A 67 -2.78 -5.62 -2.41
N ASN A 68 -1.57 -5.31 -2.88
CA ASN A 68 -1.21 -5.27 -4.30
C ASN A 68 -0.03 -6.20 -4.54
N ASN A 69 0.08 -6.73 -5.75
CA ASN A 69 1.23 -7.56 -6.11
C ASN A 69 1.60 -7.39 -7.58
N THR A 70 2.83 -7.77 -7.90
CA THR A 70 3.30 -7.82 -9.28
C THR A 70 4.43 -8.84 -9.41
N ASN A 71 4.59 -9.38 -10.61
CA ASN A 71 5.77 -10.15 -10.99
C ASN A 71 6.59 -9.44 -12.06
N SER A 72 6.25 -8.20 -12.37
CA SER A 72 6.92 -7.41 -13.41
C SER A 72 8.27 -6.90 -12.91
N GLN A 73 9.30 -6.98 -13.75
CA GLN A 73 10.59 -6.37 -13.50
C GLN A 73 10.64 -4.91 -13.96
N SER A 74 9.63 -4.47 -14.71
CA SER A 74 9.43 -3.07 -15.08
C SER A 74 8.42 -2.44 -14.14
N SER A 75 8.61 -1.16 -13.81
CA SER A 75 7.67 -0.43 -12.96
C SER A 75 6.27 -0.43 -13.55
N VAL A 76 5.30 -0.83 -12.75
CA VAL A 76 3.89 -0.83 -13.13
C VAL A 76 3.06 -0.24 -12.01
N TRP A 77 1.96 0.42 -12.39
CA TRP A 77 0.95 0.82 -11.41
C TRP A 77 0.02 -0.36 -11.17
N THR A 78 -0.10 -0.74 -9.91
CA THR A 78 -1.06 -1.76 -9.47
C THR A 78 -2.19 -1.07 -8.73
N LYS A 79 -3.34 -1.73 -8.67
CA LYS A 79 -4.52 -1.21 -7.98
C LYS A 79 -5.08 -2.31 -7.10
N SER A 80 -5.33 -1.96 -5.84
CA SER A 80 -5.97 -2.87 -4.89
C SER A 80 -7.46 -3.02 -5.16
N GLN A 81 -8.09 -3.92 -4.43
CA GLN A 81 -9.54 -3.94 -4.26
C GLN A 81 -9.95 -2.72 -3.43
N GLU A 82 -11.23 -2.58 -3.16
CA GLU A 82 -11.73 -1.54 -2.28
C GLU A 82 -11.12 -1.73 -0.88
N VAL A 83 -10.65 -0.61 -0.32
CA VAL A 83 -9.94 -0.59 0.97
C VAL A 83 -10.90 -0.12 2.05
N TYR A 84 -10.89 -0.80 3.18
CA TYR A 84 -11.76 -0.47 4.31
C TYR A 84 -10.94 -0.06 5.51
N PHE A 85 -10.96 1.24 5.81
CA PHE A 85 -10.25 1.81 6.96
C PHE A 85 -11.14 1.77 8.20
N TRP A 86 -10.51 1.58 9.35
CA TRP A 86 -11.19 1.76 10.63
C TRP A 86 -11.54 3.23 10.83
N ALA A 87 -12.61 3.50 11.56
CA ALA A 87 -13.04 4.87 11.87
C ALA A 87 -12.00 5.60 12.70
N GLY A 88 -11.97 6.93 12.54
CA GLY A 88 -11.08 7.81 13.26
C GLY A 88 -9.83 8.16 12.48
N LYS A 89 -9.02 9.03 13.08
CA LYS A 89 -7.74 9.44 12.52
C LYS A 89 -6.68 8.40 12.88
N ASN A 90 -6.29 7.61 11.90
CA ASN A 90 -5.34 6.51 12.10
C ASN A 90 -4.04 6.77 11.37
N LEU A 91 -2.93 6.34 11.98
CA LEU A 91 -1.62 6.36 11.34
C LEU A 91 -1.50 5.12 10.45
N ILE A 92 -1.23 5.35 9.17
CA ILE A 92 -1.12 4.31 8.14
C ILE A 92 0.30 4.30 7.60
N ARG A 93 0.78 3.13 7.23
CA ARG A 93 2.06 2.99 6.52
C ARG A 93 1.99 1.89 5.49
N VAL A 94 2.95 1.91 4.56
CA VAL A 94 3.11 0.85 3.57
C VAL A 94 4.01 -0.24 4.12
N GLN A 95 3.62 -1.49 3.90
CA GLN A 95 4.45 -2.66 4.14
C GLN A 95 4.65 -3.41 2.84
N ALA A 96 5.78 -4.07 2.72
CA ALA A 96 6.12 -4.88 1.55
C ALA A 96 6.71 -6.21 1.97
N LYS A 97 6.63 -7.17 1.07
CA LYS A 97 7.33 -8.47 1.21
C LYS A 97 7.59 -9.06 -0.16
N SER A 98 8.41 -10.09 -0.19
CA SER A 98 8.69 -10.87 -1.39
C SER A 98 8.27 -12.32 -1.20
N LEU A 99 7.85 -12.98 -2.27
CA LEU A 99 7.46 -14.38 -2.20
C LEU A 99 8.68 -15.28 -2.00
N THR A 100 9.78 -14.99 -2.68
CA THR A 100 10.96 -15.84 -2.75
C THR A 100 12.26 -15.08 -2.53
N ALA A 101 12.26 -14.05 -1.69
CA ALA A 101 13.43 -13.21 -1.38
C ALA A 101 13.95 -12.39 -2.58
N ASP A 102 13.24 -12.33 -3.70
CA ASP A 102 13.47 -11.32 -4.73
C ASP A 102 13.14 -9.95 -4.15
N THR A 103 13.82 -8.91 -4.65
CA THR A 103 13.61 -7.58 -4.09
C THR A 103 12.36 -6.94 -4.65
N THR A 104 11.40 -6.63 -3.78
CA THR A 104 10.21 -5.83 -4.12
C THR A 104 10.56 -4.36 -3.98
N VAL A 105 10.41 -3.61 -5.06
CA VAL A 105 10.66 -2.16 -5.09
C VAL A 105 9.32 -1.43 -5.10
N TYR A 106 9.09 -0.64 -4.07
CA TYR A 106 7.94 0.26 -3.96
C TYR A 106 8.41 1.68 -4.26
N SER A 107 7.94 2.26 -5.33
CA SER A 107 8.41 3.57 -5.80
C SER A 107 7.48 4.71 -5.45
N GLN A 108 6.18 4.47 -5.44
CA GLN A 108 5.18 5.51 -5.21
C GLN A 108 3.84 4.89 -4.87
N GLY A 109 3.07 5.57 -4.06
CA GLY A 109 1.72 5.14 -3.73
C GLY A 109 0.75 6.30 -3.64
N ARG A 110 -0.53 5.97 -3.83
CA ARG A 110 -1.60 6.93 -3.67
C ARG A 110 -2.89 6.22 -3.29
N LEU A 111 -3.76 6.95 -2.61
CA LEU A 111 -5.14 6.52 -2.42
C LEU A 111 -6.00 7.21 -3.46
N ARG A 112 -6.76 6.42 -4.20
CA ARG A 112 -7.80 6.93 -5.06
C ARG A 112 -9.07 7.00 -4.23
N ILE A 113 -9.54 8.22 -3.99
CA ILE A 113 -10.70 8.48 -3.13
C ILE A 113 -11.84 8.92 -4.02
N VAL A 114 -12.97 8.22 -3.92
CA VAL A 114 -14.18 8.52 -4.68
C VAL A 114 -15.24 8.99 -3.70
N THR A 115 -15.78 10.19 -3.95
CA THR A 115 -16.84 10.77 -3.13
C THR A 115 -18.05 11.06 -4.00
N GLU A 116 -19.21 11.09 -3.36
CA GLU A 116 -20.47 11.42 -3.98
C GLU A 116 -20.95 12.76 -3.45
N ASN A 117 -21.38 13.65 -4.35
CA ASN A 117 -21.86 14.98 -3.98
C ASN A 117 -23.38 15.00 -3.91
#